data_c241c3f6568f1154e971583ec918fa53
#
_entry.id   c241c3f6568f1154e971583ec918fa53
#
_cell.length_a   1.000
_cell.length_b   1.000
_cell.length_c   1.000
_cell.angle_alpha   90.00
_cell.angle_beta   90.00
_cell.angle_gamma   90.00
#
_symmetry.space_group_name_H-M   'P 1'
#
loop_
_entity.id
_entity.type
_entity.pdbx_description
1 polymer ?
#
loop_
_entity_poly.entity_id
_entity_poly.type
_entity_poly.pdbx_seq_one_letter_code
_entity_poly.pdbx_strand_id
1 'polypeptide(L)'
;MAGVTKEEIARAKELDLLTYFKLVEPSNLKLVGKEYRHKVHSSLTISKDSLWCWHCIGLRGRTALKYLIDVEKVPYVEAVREINRIQGGVVHSSQPVSLPQPRAEPEAPRDFKLPKPDTNSYSAMAYLRGRCIHPNVLAFCRKEGILYQTSFKNHPNCVF
;
A
#
# COMPACT_ATOMS: atom_id res chain seq x y z
N MET A 1 27.99 22.96 -10.18
CA MET A 1 27.31 22.50 -8.95
C MET A 1 27.91 21.15 -8.54
N ALA A 2 28.37 21.01 -7.31
CA ALA A 2 28.94 19.73 -6.84
C ALA A 2 27.82 18.66 -6.81
N GLY A 3 28.10 17.50 -7.41
CA GLY A 3 27.19 16.34 -7.35
C GLY A 3 27.12 15.77 -5.93
N VAL A 4 26.26 14.77 -5.73
CA VAL A 4 26.18 13.99 -4.49
C VAL A 4 27.04 12.73 -4.60
N THR A 5 27.65 12.31 -3.49
CA THR A 5 28.52 11.12 -3.44
C THR A 5 27.69 9.84 -3.38
N LYS A 6 28.32 8.69 -3.66
CA LYS A 6 27.65 7.38 -3.56
C LYS A 6 27.22 7.07 -2.13
N GLU A 7 28.00 7.48 -1.14
CA GLU A 7 27.71 7.32 0.28
C GLU A 7 26.49 8.15 0.70
N GLU A 8 26.41 9.40 0.24
CA GLU A 8 25.24 10.27 0.49
C GLU A 8 23.96 9.68 -0.10
N ILE A 9 24.04 9.12 -1.30
CA ILE A 9 22.90 8.45 -1.95
C ILE A 9 22.49 7.19 -1.18
N ALA A 10 23.44 6.37 -0.75
CA ALA A 10 23.15 5.15 0.01
C ALA A 10 22.44 5.51 1.32
N ARG A 11 22.98 6.47 2.08
CA ARG A 11 22.38 6.97 3.32
C ARG A 11 20.98 7.53 3.11
N ALA A 12 20.75 8.32 2.06
CA ALA A 12 19.44 8.88 1.76
C ALA A 12 18.39 7.82 1.41
N LYS A 13 18.79 6.67 0.87
CA LYS A 13 17.89 5.55 0.57
C LYS A 13 17.48 4.74 1.82
N GLU A 14 18.18 4.86 2.91
CA GLU A 14 17.90 4.14 4.16
C GLU A 14 16.77 4.80 4.95
N LEU A 15 16.57 6.12 4.79
CA LEU A 15 15.53 6.83 5.53
C LEU A 15 14.13 6.46 5.01
N ASP A 16 13.35 5.82 5.87
CA ASP A 16 11.95 5.54 5.60
C ASP A 16 11.06 6.78 5.80
N LEU A 17 9.88 6.79 5.16
CA LEU A 17 8.99 7.94 5.18
C LEU A 17 8.38 8.20 6.57
N LEU A 18 8.13 7.16 7.36
CA LEU A 18 7.58 7.33 8.70
C LEU A 18 8.57 8.06 9.62
N THR A 19 9.83 7.65 9.58
CA THR A 19 10.92 8.30 10.33
C THR A 19 11.12 9.73 9.86
N TYR A 20 11.10 9.96 8.54
CA TYR A 20 11.18 11.31 7.97
C TYR A 20 10.10 12.23 8.55
N PHE A 21 8.82 11.86 8.50
CA PHE A 21 7.74 12.69 9.04
C PHE A 21 7.81 12.86 10.56
N LYS A 22 8.29 11.86 11.28
CA LYS A 22 8.53 12.01 12.74
C LYS A 22 9.59 13.05 13.05
N LEU A 23 10.56 13.25 12.18
CA LEU A 23 11.61 14.24 12.35
C LEU A 23 11.20 15.64 11.88
N VAL A 24 10.51 15.72 10.74
CA VAL A 24 10.17 17.00 10.08
C VAL A 24 8.83 17.54 10.55
N GLU A 25 7.79 16.69 10.61
CA GLU A 25 6.43 17.08 10.89
C GLU A 25 5.70 16.11 11.85
N PRO A 26 6.21 15.91 13.07
CA PRO A 26 5.63 14.92 14.01
C PRO A 26 4.17 15.20 14.34
N SER A 27 3.76 16.48 14.36
CA SER A 27 2.39 16.90 14.65
C SER A 27 1.39 16.51 13.56
N ASN A 28 1.85 16.27 12.34
CA ASN A 28 1.02 15.92 11.18
C ASN A 28 0.75 14.42 11.03
N LEU A 29 1.30 13.59 11.91
CA LEU A 29 1.04 12.15 11.94
C LEU A 29 -0.04 11.81 12.97
N LYS A 30 -0.96 10.93 12.56
CA LYS A 30 -1.97 10.32 13.44
C LYS A 30 -1.98 8.81 13.25
N LEU A 31 -1.88 8.08 14.36
CA LEU A 31 -2.06 6.62 14.33
C LEU A 31 -3.55 6.29 14.23
N VAL A 32 -3.94 5.51 13.23
CA VAL A 32 -5.30 5.04 13.01
C VAL A 32 -5.26 3.52 12.85
N GLY A 33 -5.63 2.81 13.89
CA GLY A 33 -5.50 1.34 13.94
C GLY A 33 -4.05 0.89 13.88
N LYS A 34 -3.65 0.22 12.78
CA LYS A 34 -2.29 -0.30 12.59
C LYS A 34 -1.41 0.59 11.70
N GLU A 35 -1.95 1.67 11.17
CA GLU A 35 -1.28 2.54 10.19
C GLU A 35 -1.22 3.98 10.68
N TYR A 36 -0.22 4.71 10.20
CA TYR A 36 -0.14 6.16 10.37
C TYR A 36 -0.81 6.84 9.19
N ARG A 37 -1.53 7.92 9.45
CA ARG A 37 -2.12 8.80 8.44
C ARG A 37 -1.60 10.21 8.60
N HIS A 38 -1.38 10.86 7.47
CA HIS A 38 -1.05 12.28 7.47
C HIS A 38 -2.31 13.10 7.69
N LYS A 39 -2.29 14.08 8.62
CA LYS A 39 -3.49 14.86 8.98
C LYS A 39 -4.00 15.74 7.86
N VAL A 40 -3.09 16.37 7.11
CA VAL A 40 -3.43 17.23 5.97
C VAL A 40 -3.79 16.39 4.74
N HIS A 41 -3.05 15.32 4.50
CA HIS A 41 -3.25 14.40 3.37
C HIS A 41 -3.82 13.07 3.87
N SER A 42 -5.09 13.06 4.25
CA SER A 42 -5.75 11.91 4.89
C SER A 42 -5.73 10.61 4.06
N SER A 43 -5.53 10.71 2.75
CA SER A 43 -5.36 9.57 1.84
C SER A 43 -3.93 9.01 1.78
N LEU A 44 -2.96 9.69 2.43
CA LEU A 44 -1.60 9.17 2.61
C LEU A 44 -1.58 8.30 3.86
N THR A 45 -1.33 7.01 3.67
CA THR A 45 -1.17 6.01 4.73
C THR A 45 0.25 5.48 4.76
N ILE A 46 0.75 5.20 5.95
CA ILE A 46 2.09 4.65 6.17
C ILE A 46 1.97 3.49 7.15
N SER A 47 2.37 2.30 6.72
CA SER A 47 2.37 1.11 7.58
C SER A 47 3.54 1.16 8.58
N LYS A 48 3.49 0.29 9.60
CA LYS A 48 4.61 0.12 10.55
C LYS A 48 5.88 -0.39 9.87
N ASP A 49 5.74 -1.11 8.75
CA ASP A 49 6.84 -1.63 7.93
C ASP A 49 7.36 -0.60 6.93
N SER A 50 7.04 0.68 7.16
CA SER A 50 7.49 1.82 6.36
C SER A 50 7.02 1.82 4.90
N LEU A 51 6.03 0.98 4.56
CA LEU A 51 5.36 1.05 3.27
C LEU A 51 4.35 2.20 3.29
N TRP A 52 4.51 3.14 2.39
CA TRP A 52 3.54 4.22 2.24
C TRP A 52 2.74 4.10 0.95
N CYS A 53 1.50 4.54 1.00
CA CYS A 53 0.60 4.61 -0.14
C CYS A 53 -0.23 5.89 -0.08
N TRP A 54 -0.22 6.64 -1.18
CA TRP A 54 -1.08 7.80 -1.34
C TRP A 54 -2.23 7.44 -2.29
N HIS A 55 -3.35 7.05 -1.73
CA HIS A 55 -4.46 6.44 -2.45
C HIS A 55 -5.07 7.34 -3.53
N CYS A 56 -5.18 8.66 -3.31
CA CYS A 56 -5.83 9.55 -4.27
C CYS A 56 -5.01 9.80 -5.54
N ILE A 57 -3.68 9.64 -5.49
CA ILE A 57 -2.80 9.84 -6.64
C ILE A 57 -2.13 8.54 -7.11
N GLY A 58 -2.41 7.40 -6.44
CA GLY A 58 -1.91 6.08 -6.83
C GLY A 58 -0.41 5.87 -6.64
N LEU A 59 0.28 6.72 -5.88
CA LEU A 59 1.71 6.61 -5.61
C LEU A 59 1.97 5.78 -4.35
N ARG A 60 3.09 5.04 -4.39
CA ARG A 60 3.51 4.19 -3.27
C ARG A 60 5.03 4.01 -3.22
N GLY A 61 5.55 3.75 -2.04
CA GLY A 61 6.98 3.53 -1.85
C GLY A 61 7.33 3.14 -0.42
N ARG A 62 8.63 3.14 -0.12
CA ARG A 62 9.14 2.84 1.23
C ARG A 62 9.97 3.98 1.80
N THR A 63 10.78 4.64 0.96
CA THR A 63 11.77 5.62 1.38
C THR A 63 11.23 7.04 1.32
N ALA A 64 11.77 7.91 2.17
CA ALA A 64 11.54 9.34 2.10
C ALA A 64 12.05 9.94 0.79
N LEU A 65 13.17 9.43 0.27
CA LEU A 65 13.74 9.89 -1.00
C LEU A 65 12.73 9.74 -2.15
N LYS A 66 12.06 8.58 -2.22
CA LYS A 66 11.03 8.36 -3.25
C LYS A 66 9.83 9.31 -3.07
N TYR A 67 9.42 9.59 -1.84
CA TYR A 67 8.35 10.53 -1.54
C TYR A 67 8.73 11.96 -2.01
N LEU A 68 9.90 12.46 -1.66
CA LEU A 68 10.35 13.79 -2.06
C LEU A 68 10.41 13.96 -3.58
N ILE A 69 10.86 12.93 -4.31
CA ILE A 69 10.96 12.98 -5.77
C ILE A 69 9.58 12.86 -6.44
N ASP A 70 8.80 11.85 -6.08
CA ASP A 70 7.57 11.50 -6.79
C ASP A 70 6.39 12.40 -6.39
N VAL A 71 6.35 12.84 -5.13
CA VAL A 71 5.25 13.63 -4.56
C VAL A 71 5.59 15.11 -4.52
N GLU A 72 6.67 15.46 -3.82
CA GLU A 72 7.09 16.86 -3.63
C GLU A 72 7.78 17.44 -4.87
N LYS A 73 8.08 16.58 -5.87
CA LYS A 73 8.76 16.97 -7.11
C LYS A 73 10.13 17.62 -6.90
N VAL A 74 10.78 17.33 -5.79
CA VAL A 74 12.12 17.83 -5.48
C VAL A 74 13.14 17.16 -6.41
N PRO A 75 14.06 17.91 -7.04
CA PRO A 75 15.12 17.34 -7.86
C PRO A 75 15.95 16.33 -7.08
N TYR A 76 16.36 15.23 -7.72
CA TYR A 76 17.04 14.10 -7.07
C TYR A 76 18.21 14.53 -6.17
N VAL A 77 19.10 15.39 -6.68
CA VAL A 77 20.29 15.85 -5.94
C VAL A 77 19.90 16.65 -4.69
N GLU A 78 18.87 17.47 -4.79
CA GLU A 78 18.34 18.27 -3.66
C GLU A 78 17.65 17.38 -2.62
N ALA A 79 16.86 16.42 -3.06
CA ALA A 79 16.22 15.44 -2.18
C ALA A 79 17.26 14.62 -1.38
N VAL A 80 18.35 14.18 -2.03
CA VAL A 80 19.44 13.48 -1.34
C VAL A 80 20.12 14.38 -0.31
N ARG A 81 20.41 15.63 -0.64
CA ARG A 81 21.02 16.60 0.29
C ARG A 81 20.11 16.91 1.47
N GLU A 82 18.82 17.12 1.22
CA GLU A 82 17.86 17.42 2.27
C GLU A 82 17.74 16.27 3.27
N ILE A 83 17.66 15.04 2.80
CA ILE A 83 17.63 13.85 3.66
C ILE A 83 18.92 13.74 4.49
N ASN A 84 20.08 13.92 3.87
CA ASN A 84 21.36 13.87 4.59
C ASN A 84 21.49 15.01 5.62
N ARG A 85 20.94 16.20 5.33
CA ARG A 85 20.87 17.31 6.28
C ARG A 85 20.03 16.96 7.51
N ILE A 86 18.88 16.35 7.31
CA ILE A 86 17.97 15.92 8.38
C ILE A 86 18.63 14.82 9.22
N GLN A 87 19.26 13.85 8.59
CA GLN A 87 19.96 12.75 9.26
C GLN A 87 21.25 13.22 9.98
N GLY A 88 21.96 14.22 9.43
CA GLY A 88 23.17 14.79 10.05
C GLY A 88 22.90 15.56 11.33
N GLY A 89 21.68 16.02 11.55
CA GLY A 89 21.24 16.67 12.80
C GLY A 89 20.79 15.68 13.88
N VAL A 90 20.66 14.41 13.57
CA VAL A 90 20.23 13.35 14.49
C VAL A 90 21.39 12.37 14.67
N VAL A 91 21.98 12.33 15.84
CA VAL A 91 22.95 11.31 16.23
C VAL A 91 22.22 9.97 16.23
N HIS A 92 22.36 9.19 15.18
CA HIS A 92 21.78 7.85 15.11
C HIS A 92 22.43 6.94 16.14
N SER A 93 21.69 6.58 17.17
CA SER A 93 21.86 5.29 17.83
C SER A 93 21.54 4.22 16.78
N SER A 94 22.56 3.66 16.19
CA SER A 94 22.45 2.57 15.21
C SER A 94 21.96 1.32 15.92
N GLN A 95 20.64 1.12 15.93
CA GLN A 95 20.15 -0.25 15.99
C GLN A 95 20.33 -0.84 14.57
N PRO A 96 20.96 -2.00 14.45
CA PRO A 96 21.05 -2.66 13.16
C PRO A 96 19.64 -2.95 12.69
N VAL A 97 19.22 -2.24 11.64
CA VAL A 97 18.02 -2.61 10.90
C VAL A 97 18.32 -3.99 10.36
N SER A 98 17.68 -4.99 10.94
CA SER A 98 17.67 -6.34 10.39
C SER A 98 17.28 -6.21 8.94
N LEU A 99 18.22 -6.48 8.03
CA LEU A 99 17.95 -6.55 6.60
C LEU A 99 16.71 -7.44 6.44
N PRO A 100 15.69 -7.04 5.66
CA PRO A 100 14.61 -7.93 5.33
C PRO A 100 15.26 -9.22 4.84
N GLN A 101 15.05 -10.33 5.55
CA GLN A 101 15.46 -11.64 5.05
C GLN A 101 14.97 -11.74 3.61
N PRO A 102 15.78 -12.28 2.68
CA PRO A 102 15.36 -12.51 1.31
C PRO A 102 13.98 -13.16 1.43
N ARG A 103 12.98 -12.51 0.85
CA ARG A 103 11.61 -13.04 0.82
C ARG A 103 11.74 -14.47 0.39
N ALA A 104 11.32 -15.39 1.27
CA ALA A 104 11.34 -16.80 0.99
C ALA A 104 10.92 -16.99 -0.47
N GLU A 105 11.66 -17.82 -1.20
CA GLU A 105 11.37 -18.13 -2.61
C GLU A 105 9.88 -18.20 -2.81
N PRO A 106 9.34 -17.68 -3.93
CA PRO A 106 7.91 -17.69 -4.17
C PRO A 106 7.42 -19.11 -3.92
N GLU A 107 6.65 -19.28 -2.82
CA GLU A 107 5.99 -20.56 -2.54
C GLU A 107 5.38 -21.02 -3.86
N ALA A 108 5.64 -22.26 -4.23
CA ALA A 108 5.09 -22.89 -5.43
C ALA A 108 3.61 -22.49 -5.53
N PRO A 109 3.12 -22.09 -6.71
CA PRO A 109 1.77 -21.56 -6.86
C PRO A 109 0.80 -22.50 -6.17
N ARG A 110 0.18 -22.03 -5.09
CA ARG A 110 -0.82 -22.81 -4.38
C ARG A 110 -1.95 -23.06 -5.35
N ASP A 111 -2.34 -24.32 -5.53
CA ASP A 111 -3.49 -24.68 -6.35
C ASP A 111 -4.69 -23.83 -5.91
N PHE A 112 -5.07 -22.88 -6.75
CA PHE A 112 -6.22 -22.04 -6.49
C PHE A 112 -7.50 -22.88 -6.65
N LYS A 113 -8.11 -23.23 -5.54
CA LYS A 113 -9.37 -23.96 -5.54
C LYS A 113 -10.51 -22.95 -5.50
N LEU A 114 -11.30 -22.95 -6.56
CA LEU A 114 -12.53 -22.16 -6.59
C LEU A 114 -13.46 -22.60 -5.45
N PRO A 115 -14.11 -21.67 -4.73
CA PRO A 115 -15.08 -22.00 -3.72
C PRO A 115 -16.28 -22.72 -4.35
N LYS A 116 -16.84 -23.68 -3.64
CA LYS A 116 -17.99 -24.45 -4.15
C LYS A 116 -19.21 -23.54 -4.27
N PRO A 117 -19.96 -23.62 -5.38
CA PRO A 117 -21.20 -22.85 -5.54
C PRO A 117 -22.27 -23.30 -4.54
N ASP A 118 -23.03 -22.35 -4.03
CA ASP A 118 -24.25 -22.62 -3.22
C ASP A 118 -25.36 -23.22 -4.11
N THR A 119 -26.33 -23.86 -3.48
CA THR A 119 -27.48 -24.46 -4.16
C THR A 119 -28.32 -23.42 -4.90
N ASN A 120 -28.31 -22.16 -4.43
CA ASN A 120 -29.01 -21.06 -5.08
C ASN A 120 -28.13 -19.80 -5.12
N SER A 121 -28.48 -18.87 -6.00
CA SER A 121 -27.76 -17.58 -6.17
C SER A 121 -28.67 -16.38 -5.86
N TYR A 122 -29.66 -16.57 -5.03
CA TYR A 122 -30.71 -15.56 -4.84
C TYR A 122 -30.20 -14.26 -4.24
N SER A 123 -29.39 -14.35 -3.19
CA SER A 123 -28.82 -13.16 -2.50
C SER A 123 -27.83 -12.41 -3.40
N ALA A 124 -27.00 -13.13 -4.13
CA ALA A 124 -26.07 -12.54 -5.08
C ALA A 124 -26.81 -11.80 -6.21
N MET A 125 -27.87 -12.42 -6.75
CA MET A 125 -28.67 -11.83 -7.82
C MET A 125 -29.45 -10.61 -7.32
N ALA A 126 -30.01 -10.64 -6.11
CA ALA A 126 -30.69 -9.50 -5.50
C ALA A 126 -29.74 -8.31 -5.28
N TYR A 127 -28.57 -8.58 -4.74
CA TYR A 127 -27.52 -7.59 -4.55
C TYR A 127 -27.11 -6.91 -5.87
N LEU A 128 -26.83 -7.70 -6.91
CA LEU A 128 -26.37 -7.18 -8.20
C LEU A 128 -27.48 -6.40 -8.94
N ARG A 129 -28.75 -6.80 -8.80
CA ARG A 129 -29.90 -6.02 -9.28
C ARG A 129 -30.00 -4.66 -8.57
N GLY A 130 -29.78 -4.63 -7.26
CA GLY A 130 -29.72 -3.40 -6.48
C GLY A 130 -28.57 -2.47 -6.89
N ARG A 131 -27.53 -3.00 -7.55
CA ARG A 131 -26.45 -2.25 -8.19
C ARG A 131 -26.71 -1.88 -9.65
N CYS A 132 -27.96 -1.94 -10.08
CA CYS A 132 -28.43 -1.56 -11.42
C CYS A 132 -27.86 -2.41 -12.57
N ILE A 133 -27.41 -3.65 -12.30
CA ILE A 133 -26.99 -4.55 -13.38
C ILE A 133 -28.25 -5.16 -14.02
N HIS A 134 -28.32 -5.05 -15.34
CA HIS A 134 -29.51 -5.46 -16.09
C HIS A 134 -29.79 -6.97 -15.92
N PRO A 135 -31.06 -7.38 -15.69
CA PRO A 135 -31.43 -8.78 -15.42
C PRO A 135 -30.95 -9.79 -16.50
N ASN A 136 -30.99 -9.40 -17.78
CA ASN A 136 -30.56 -10.26 -18.87
C ASN A 136 -29.05 -10.58 -18.80
N VAL A 137 -28.21 -9.60 -18.38
CA VAL A 137 -26.77 -9.80 -18.17
C VAL A 137 -26.54 -10.79 -17.05
N LEU A 138 -27.25 -10.63 -15.93
CA LEU A 138 -27.16 -11.54 -14.80
C LEU A 138 -27.59 -12.96 -15.16
N ALA A 139 -28.69 -13.10 -15.92
CA ALA A 139 -29.18 -14.38 -16.39
C ALA A 139 -28.16 -15.06 -17.30
N PHE A 140 -27.54 -14.31 -18.22
CA PHE A 140 -26.48 -14.80 -19.08
C PHE A 140 -25.26 -15.29 -18.28
N CYS A 141 -24.71 -14.44 -17.40
CA CYS A 141 -23.54 -14.80 -16.61
C CYS A 141 -23.77 -16.03 -15.72
N ARG A 142 -24.98 -16.17 -15.17
CA ARG A 142 -25.36 -17.35 -14.41
C ARG A 142 -25.44 -18.62 -15.29
N LYS A 143 -26.03 -18.50 -16.47
CA LYS A 143 -26.16 -19.62 -17.42
C LYS A 143 -24.78 -20.12 -17.87
N GLU A 144 -23.87 -19.20 -18.14
CA GLU A 144 -22.49 -19.52 -18.57
C GLU A 144 -21.57 -19.93 -17.41
N GLY A 145 -22.08 -19.98 -16.16
CA GLY A 145 -21.27 -20.34 -14.99
C GLY A 145 -20.23 -19.30 -14.58
N ILE A 146 -20.26 -18.11 -15.18
CA ILE A 146 -19.36 -17.00 -14.86
C ILE A 146 -19.69 -16.38 -13.51
N LEU A 147 -20.98 -16.43 -13.14
CA LEU A 147 -21.49 -15.83 -11.90
C LEU A 147 -22.17 -16.89 -11.06
N TYR A 148 -21.72 -17.08 -9.84
CA TYR A 148 -22.38 -17.92 -8.85
C TYR A 148 -22.27 -17.34 -7.43
N GLN A 149 -23.06 -17.85 -6.52
CA GLN A 149 -23.02 -17.52 -5.11
C GLN A 149 -22.23 -18.58 -4.35
N THR A 150 -21.48 -18.14 -3.36
CA THR A 150 -20.87 -18.99 -2.34
C THR A 150 -21.07 -18.36 -0.98
N SER A 151 -21.10 -19.16 0.07
CA SER A 151 -21.23 -18.67 1.45
C SER A 151 -19.93 -18.89 2.22
N PHE A 152 -19.48 -17.85 2.90
CA PHE A 152 -18.36 -17.94 3.83
C PHE A 152 -18.76 -17.36 5.19
N LYS A 153 -18.67 -18.15 6.24
CA LYS A 153 -19.09 -17.76 7.60
C LYS A 153 -20.52 -17.20 7.64
N ASN A 154 -21.46 -17.86 6.96
CA ASN A 154 -22.87 -17.46 6.80
C ASN A 154 -23.11 -16.15 6.04
N HIS A 155 -22.10 -15.60 5.37
CA HIS A 155 -22.26 -14.44 4.51
C HIS A 155 -22.25 -14.87 3.05
N PRO A 156 -23.32 -14.55 2.27
CA PRO A 156 -23.32 -14.84 0.84
C PRO A 156 -22.38 -13.92 0.09
N ASN A 157 -21.57 -14.49 -0.79
CA ASN A 157 -20.63 -13.77 -1.64
C ASN A 157 -20.94 -14.03 -3.11
N CYS A 158 -20.69 -13.01 -3.95
CA CYS A 158 -20.69 -13.17 -5.41
C CYS A 158 -19.30 -13.60 -5.87
N VAL A 159 -19.25 -14.61 -6.73
CA VAL A 159 -18.03 -15.06 -7.40
C VAL A 159 -18.22 -14.88 -8.91
N PHE A 160 -17.20 -14.31 -9.55
CA PHE A 160 -17.15 -14.04 -10.98
C PHE A 160 -16.00 -14.79 -11.62
#